data_39e4c3e031c167315051e51eff8e4e81
#
_entry.id   39e4c3e031c167315051e51eff8e4e81
#
_cell.length_a   1.000
_cell.length_b   1.000
_cell.length_c   1.000
_cell.angle_alpha   90.00
_cell.angle_beta   90.00
_cell.angle_gamma   90.00
#
_symmetry.space_group_name_H-M   'P 1'
#
loop_
_entity.id
_entity.type
_entity.pdbx_description
1 polymer ?
#
loop_
_entity_poly.entity_id
_entity_poly.type
_entity_poly.pdbx_seq_one_letter_code
_entity_poly.pdbx_strand_id
1 'polypeptide(L)'
;AAGKYFQPGIPHTGGVQRAGGHGTAGGWQGVHLRSAPGRGDATQEMTIERSFDVLEPKHDGFRNYVQEGLTNKQETLLVDKANLLGLSAPEMTVLIGGLRVLDVNYGQSQLGVLTEKPGVLSQDFFVNLTDMNFKWIPLEDGTYQIISRENNQEKYRASRVDLVFGSNSILRSYCEFYAQDDNKEKFVKDFVNAWVKVMNNDRYDLQ
;
A
#
# COMPACT_ATOMS: atom_id res chain seq x y z
N ALA A 1 23.12 6.09 -15.21
CA ALA A 1 22.67 5.16 -14.16
C ALA A 1 21.19 4.93 -14.41
N ALA A 2 20.83 3.74 -14.90
CA ALA A 2 19.46 3.39 -15.18
C ALA A 2 18.65 3.48 -13.89
N GLY A 3 17.67 4.39 -13.86
CA GLY A 3 16.76 4.53 -12.77
C GLY A 3 16.05 3.20 -12.53
N LYS A 4 16.18 2.65 -11.33
CA LYS A 4 15.42 1.50 -10.90
C LYS A 4 13.98 1.96 -10.72
N TYR A 5 13.22 1.96 -11.81
CA TYR A 5 11.79 2.14 -11.71
C TYR A 5 11.22 0.99 -10.90
N PHE A 6 10.44 1.37 -9.92
CA PHE A 6 9.72 0.48 -9.03
C PHE A 6 8.95 -0.56 -9.85
N GLN A 7 9.49 -1.78 -9.91
CA GLN A 7 8.70 -2.97 -10.03
C GLN A 7 8.32 -3.38 -8.61
N PRO A 8 7.03 -3.41 -8.25
CA PRO A 8 6.65 -4.11 -7.05
C PRO A 8 7.21 -5.52 -7.21
N GLY A 9 8.04 -5.95 -6.28
CA GLY A 9 8.66 -7.28 -6.28
C GLY A 9 7.63 -8.39 -6.02
N ILE A 10 6.64 -8.47 -6.89
CA ILE A 10 5.87 -9.70 -7.05
C ILE A 10 6.80 -10.58 -7.86
N PRO A 11 7.29 -11.70 -7.31
CA PRO A 11 8.15 -12.60 -8.06
C PRO A 11 7.46 -12.92 -9.37
N HIS A 12 8.19 -12.72 -10.48
CA HIS A 12 7.77 -13.25 -11.76
C HIS A 12 7.32 -14.68 -11.52
N THR A 13 6.12 -15.01 -11.91
CA THR A 13 5.53 -16.32 -11.74
C THR A 13 6.26 -17.34 -12.62
N GLY A 14 7.45 -17.66 -12.22
CA GLY A 14 8.07 -18.94 -12.50
C GLY A 14 7.51 -19.90 -11.47
N GLY A 15 6.65 -20.78 -11.92
CA GLY A 15 6.18 -21.98 -11.27
C GLY A 15 6.05 -21.98 -9.74
N VAL A 16 4.83 -21.94 -9.23
CA VAL A 16 4.55 -22.37 -7.86
C VAL A 16 4.91 -23.85 -7.76
N GLN A 17 6.11 -24.13 -7.28
CA GLN A 17 6.46 -25.47 -6.81
C GLN A 17 5.63 -25.75 -5.57
N ARG A 18 4.83 -26.83 -5.63
CA ARG A 18 4.15 -27.39 -4.47
C ARG A 18 5.20 -27.75 -3.41
N ALA A 19 5.30 -26.99 -2.37
CA ALA A 19 5.91 -27.45 -1.13
C ALA A 19 4.86 -28.31 -0.41
N GLY A 20 5.03 -29.62 -0.43
CA GLY A 20 4.31 -30.55 0.41
C GLY A 20 4.78 -30.39 1.85
N GLY A 21 3.91 -29.97 2.73
CA GLY A 21 4.13 -29.94 4.16
C GLY A 21 2.80 -30.17 4.85
N HIS A 22 2.65 -31.35 5.50
CA HIS A 22 1.54 -31.64 6.38
C HIS A 22 1.58 -30.72 7.60
N GLY A 23 0.59 -29.85 7.74
CA GLY A 23 0.35 -29.06 8.93
C GLY A 23 -1.09 -28.59 8.93
N THR A 24 -1.91 -29.16 9.78
CA THR A 24 -3.30 -28.80 10.03
C THR A 24 -3.40 -27.41 10.64
N ALA A 25 -3.69 -26.41 9.84
CA ALA A 25 -4.20 -25.11 10.25
C ALA A 25 -4.99 -24.52 9.09
N GLY A 26 -6.18 -24.00 9.36
CA GLY A 26 -7.25 -23.58 8.47
C GLY A 26 -6.81 -23.13 7.09
N GLY A 27 -7.16 -23.92 6.08
CA GLY A 27 -6.69 -23.74 4.72
C GLY A 27 -7.23 -22.47 4.08
N TRP A 28 -6.34 -21.58 3.77
CA TRP A 28 -6.54 -20.56 2.75
C TRP A 28 -6.65 -21.29 1.40
N GLN A 29 -7.85 -21.48 0.91
CA GLN A 29 -8.03 -21.88 -0.48
C GLN A 29 -7.53 -20.71 -1.33
N GLY A 30 -6.44 -20.95 -2.06
CA GLY A 30 -5.75 -19.93 -2.81
C GLY A 30 -6.68 -19.12 -3.70
N VAL A 31 -6.63 -17.80 -3.57
CA VAL A 31 -7.25 -16.91 -4.53
C VAL A 31 -6.53 -17.17 -5.86
N HIS A 32 -7.20 -17.83 -6.79
CA HIS A 32 -6.67 -18.01 -8.14
C HIS A 32 -6.71 -16.66 -8.85
N LEU A 33 -5.58 -15.93 -8.79
CA LEU A 33 -5.35 -14.82 -9.68
C LEU A 33 -5.23 -15.38 -11.10
N ARG A 34 -6.17 -15.06 -11.96
CA ARG A 34 -5.95 -15.18 -13.40
C ARG A 34 -4.92 -14.13 -13.77
N SER A 35 -3.66 -14.53 -13.79
CA SER A 35 -2.58 -13.72 -14.32
C SER A 35 -2.73 -13.70 -15.84
N ALA A 36 -3.33 -12.68 -16.38
CA ALA A 36 -3.10 -12.34 -17.77
C ALA A 36 -1.66 -11.79 -17.89
N PRO A 37 -0.93 -12.09 -19.00
CA PRO A 37 0.41 -11.51 -19.18
C PRO A 37 0.35 -10.00 -19.01
N GLY A 38 1.24 -9.49 -18.17
CA GLY A 38 1.34 -8.06 -17.86
C GLY A 38 1.69 -7.22 -19.08
N ARG A 39 1.76 -5.91 -18.88
CA ARG A 39 2.35 -5.00 -19.84
C ARG A 39 3.83 -5.34 -20.01
N GLY A 40 4.35 -5.26 -21.25
CA GLY A 40 5.79 -5.27 -21.47
C GLY A 40 6.43 -4.02 -20.89
N ASP A 41 7.66 -4.13 -20.39
CA ASP A 41 8.42 -2.96 -19.94
C ASP A 41 8.69 -2.03 -21.12
N ALA A 42 8.63 -0.73 -20.89
CA ALA A 42 9.07 0.26 -21.85
C ALA A 42 10.60 0.19 -22.01
N THR A 43 11.07 0.29 -23.25
CA THR A 43 12.51 0.45 -23.51
C THR A 43 12.95 1.88 -23.20
N GLN A 44 14.25 2.10 -23.02
CA GLN A 44 14.82 3.43 -22.77
C GLN A 44 14.42 4.43 -23.87
N GLU A 45 14.33 3.99 -25.12
CA GLU A 45 13.95 4.83 -26.26
C GLU A 45 12.48 5.25 -26.23
N MET A 46 11.62 4.49 -25.55
CA MET A 46 10.19 4.80 -25.36
C MET A 46 9.95 5.78 -24.21
N THR A 47 10.98 6.12 -23.41
CA THR A 47 10.86 6.94 -22.23
C THR A 47 11.55 8.28 -22.43
N ILE A 48 10.97 9.34 -21.84
CA ILE A 48 11.61 10.65 -21.74
C ILE A 48 12.00 10.84 -20.26
N GLU A 49 13.26 10.59 -19.93
CA GLU A 49 13.74 10.61 -18.54
C GLU A 49 13.34 11.88 -17.79
N ARG A 50 13.51 13.05 -18.40
CA ARG A 50 13.17 14.34 -17.77
C ARG A 50 11.70 14.44 -17.35
N SER A 51 10.80 13.78 -18.06
CA SER A 51 9.37 13.78 -17.72
C SER A 51 9.07 12.91 -16.51
N PHE A 52 9.93 11.92 -16.23
CA PHE A 52 9.75 11.01 -15.10
C PHE A 52 10.47 11.47 -13.83
N ASP A 53 11.54 12.24 -13.92
CA ASP A 53 12.29 12.74 -12.77
C ASP A 53 11.41 13.54 -11.79
N VAL A 54 10.49 14.36 -12.32
CA VAL A 54 9.55 15.13 -11.52
C VAL A 54 8.46 14.28 -10.87
N LEU A 55 8.27 13.06 -11.35
CA LEU A 55 7.27 12.11 -10.85
C LEU A 55 7.86 11.09 -9.88
N GLU A 56 9.14 11.20 -9.58
CA GLU A 56 9.79 10.28 -8.65
C GLU A 56 9.11 10.32 -7.29
N PRO A 57 8.65 9.16 -6.79
CA PRO A 57 7.95 9.12 -5.50
C PRO A 57 8.92 9.43 -4.37
N LYS A 58 8.44 10.18 -3.38
CA LYS A 58 9.17 10.48 -2.16
C LYS A 58 8.29 10.12 -0.96
N HIS A 59 8.89 9.63 0.10
CA HIS A 59 8.31 9.31 1.39
C HIS A 59 7.40 8.07 1.44
N ASP A 60 6.11 8.15 1.17
CA ASP A 60 5.10 7.18 1.61
C ASP A 60 4.88 5.98 0.70
N GLY A 61 5.66 5.82 -0.36
CA GLY A 61 5.54 4.71 -1.28
C GLY A 61 4.34 4.74 -2.24
N PHE A 62 3.40 5.66 -2.05
CA PHE A 62 2.35 5.94 -3.00
C PHE A 62 2.73 7.21 -3.75
N ARG A 63 2.87 7.18 -5.07
CA ARG A 63 3.33 8.32 -5.86
C ARG A 63 2.49 9.55 -5.60
N ASN A 64 2.97 10.42 -4.73
CA ASN A 64 2.30 11.65 -4.33
C ASN A 64 2.89 12.89 -4.98
N TYR A 65 3.97 12.75 -5.75
CA TYR A 65 4.66 13.85 -6.42
C TYR A 65 5.09 15.00 -5.50
N VAL A 66 5.30 14.70 -4.22
CA VAL A 66 5.69 15.70 -3.24
C VAL A 66 7.16 16.05 -3.45
N GLN A 67 7.41 17.31 -3.73
CA GLN A 67 8.75 17.89 -3.74
C GLN A 67 9.07 18.51 -2.37
N GLU A 68 10.34 18.74 -2.11
CA GLU A 68 10.77 19.46 -0.91
C GLU A 68 10.01 20.79 -0.77
N GLY A 69 9.45 21.04 0.40
CA GLY A 69 8.59 22.20 0.68
C GLY A 69 7.10 22.03 0.38
N LEU A 70 6.66 20.93 -0.21
CA LEU A 70 5.24 20.65 -0.49
C LEU A 70 4.66 19.53 0.39
N THR A 71 5.25 19.28 1.52
CA THR A 71 4.88 18.18 2.44
C THR A 71 3.46 18.26 2.97
N ASN A 72 2.84 19.43 2.96
CA ASN A 72 1.46 19.63 3.41
C ASN A 72 0.38 19.31 2.37
N LYS A 73 0.76 18.81 1.19
CA LYS A 73 -0.17 18.45 0.11
C LYS A 73 -0.28 16.95 -0.14
N GLN A 74 0.35 16.13 0.68
CA GLN A 74 0.39 14.68 0.47
C GLN A 74 -1.00 14.06 0.31
N GLU A 75 -1.94 14.45 1.15
CA GLU A 75 -3.31 13.93 1.13
C GLU A 75 -4.06 14.33 -0.13
N THR A 76 -3.90 15.57 -0.57
CA THR A 76 -4.52 16.07 -1.80
C THR A 76 -3.97 15.31 -3.01
N LEU A 77 -2.66 15.13 -3.07
CA LEU A 77 -1.99 14.40 -4.16
C LEU A 77 -2.36 12.92 -4.16
N LEU A 78 -2.57 12.31 -2.98
CA LEU A 78 -3.08 10.94 -2.88
C LEU A 78 -4.47 10.81 -3.49
N VAL A 79 -5.39 11.72 -3.15
CA VAL A 79 -6.76 11.71 -3.69
C VAL A 79 -6.74 11.96 -5.19
N ASP A 80 -5.93 12.90 -5.67
CA ASP A 80 -5.77 13.18 -7.09
C ASP A 80 -5.25 11.96 -7.84
N LYS A 81 -4.25 11.27 -7.29
CA LYS A 81 -3.73 10.01 -7.84
C LYS A 81 -4.78 8.90 -7.85
N ALA A 82 -5.57 8.77 -6.80
CA ALA A 82 -6.66 7.80 -6.75
C ALA A 82 -7.70 8.07 -7.85
N ASN A 83 -8.08 9.35 -8.03
CA ASN A 83 -8.98 9.77 -9.10
C ASN A 83 -8.41 9.48 -10.49
N LEU A 84 -7.13 9.77 -10.72
CA LEU A 84 -6.44 9.47 -11.98
C LEU A 84 -6.46 7.97 -12.31
N LEU A 85 -6.33 7.12 -11.29
CA LEU A 85 -6.41 5.66 -11.42
C LEU A 85 -7.85 5.12 -11.45
N GLY A 86 -8.85 5.98 -11.34
CA GLY A 86 -10.26 5.59 -11.29
C GLY A 86 -10.65 4.82 -10.03
N LEU A 87 -9.91 5.00 -8.93
CA LEU A 87 -10.17 4.31 -7.66
C LEU A 87 -11.26 4.99 -6.85
N SER A 88 -12.17 4.20 -6.32
CA SER A 88 -13.08 4.63 -5.26
C SER A 88 -12.34 4.72 -3.90
N ALA A 89 -12.96 5.39 -2.92
CA ALA A 89 -12.38 5.53 -1.59
C ALA A 89 -12.07 4.17 -0.91
N PRO A 90 -12.96 3.15 -0.92
CA PRO A 90 -12.62 1.83 -0.40
C PRO A 90 -11.50 1.15 -1.18
N GLU A 91 -11.45 1.24 -2.52
CA GLU A 91 -10.36 0.67 -3.31
C GLU A 91 -9.01 1.34 -2.97
N MET A 92 -8.98 2.66 -2.84
CA MET A 92 -7.80 3.39 -2.37
C MET A 92 -7.38 2.92 -0.97
N THR A 93 -8.34 2.75 -0.06
CA THR A 93 -8.07 2.33 1.33
C THR A 93 -7.44 0.95 1.39
N VAL A 94 -7.97 -0.03 0.67
CA VAL A 94 -7.40 -1.39 0.68
C VAL A 94 -6.03 -1.44 0.02
N LEU A 95 -5.80 -0.64 -1.03
CA LEU A 95 -4.49 -0.58 -1.68
C LEU A 95 -3.43 0.00 -0.75
N ILE A 96 -3.71 1.12 -0.09
CA ILE A 96 -2.76 1.72 0.86
C ILE A 96 -2.47 0.72 1.99
N GLY A 97 -3.49 0.20 2.67
CA GLY A 97 -3.29 -0.74 3.78
C GLY A 97 -2.54 -2.00 3.36
N GLY A 98 -2.88 -2.57 2.21
CA GLY A 98 -2.21 -3.77 1.70
C GLY A 98 -0.75 -3.53 1.30
N LEU A 99 -0.46 -2.45 0.57
CA LEU A 99 0.91 -2.11 0.18
C LEU A 99 1.79 -1.80 1.39
N ARG A 100 1.23 -1.19 2.44
CA ARG A 100 1.94 -0.93 3.70
C ARG A 100 2.36 -2.24 4.38
N VAL A 101 1.46 -3.18 4.59
CA VAL A 101 1.80 -4.47 5.25
C VAL A 101 2.69 -5.35 4.38
N LEU A 102 2.65 -5.20 3.06
CA LEU A 102 3.56 -5.88 2.14
C LEU A 102 4.97 -5.29 2.13
N ASP A 103 5.20 -4.17 2.83
CA ASP A 103 6.50 -3.48 2.91
C ASP A 103 7.09 -3.13 1.53
N VAL A 104 6.23 -2.66 0.62
CA VAL A 104 6.61 -2.29 -0.75
C VAL A 104 6.72 -0.78 -0.95
N ASN A 105 7.09 -0.06 0.09
CA ASN A 105 7.28 1.38 0.06
C ASN A 105 8.51 1.75 -0.79
N TYR A 106 8.45 2.90 -1.44
CA TYR A 106 9.59 3.46 -2.16
C TYR A 106 10.79 3.63 -1.22
N GLY A 107 11.98 3.25 -1.72
CA GLY A 107 13.21 3.34 -0.94
C GLY A 107 13.23 2.47 0.31
N GLN A 108 12.35 1.47 0.41
CA GLN A 108 12.20 0.60 1.59
C GLN A 108 11.88 1.38 2.88
N SER A 109 11.16 2.49 2.73
CA SER A 109 10.71 3.29 3.86
C SER A 109 9.78 2.49 4.77
N GLN A 110 10.00 2.56 6.07
CA GLN A 110 9.17 1.90 7.07
C GLN A 110 7.95 2.73 7.52
N LEU A 111 7.71 3.87 6.85
CA LEU A 111 6.57 4.72 7.16
C LEU A 111 5.24 4.02 6.81
N GLY A 112 4.37 3.89 7.80
CA GLY A 112 3.07 3.26 7.64
C GLY A 112 3.08 1.73 7.59
N VAL A 113 4.23 1.09 7.79
CA VAL A 113 4.33 -0.38 7.91
C VAL A 113 3.85 -0.78 9.32
N LEU A 114 2.51 -0.80 9.47
CA LEU A 114 1.85 -1.04 10.76
C LEU A 114 1.58 -2.53 10.96
N THR A 115 2.62 -3.35 10.95
CA THR A 115 2.52 -4.80 11.15
C THR A 115 3.79 -5.36 11.78
N GLU A 116 3.65 -6.46 12.53
CA GLU A 116 4.77 -7.26 13.04
C GLU A 116 5.27 -8.30 12.02
N LYS A 117 4.57 -8.44 10.88
CA LYS A 117 4.85 -9.44 9.84
C LYS A 117 4.90 -8.79 8.46
N PRO A 118 5.92 -7.95 8.21
CA PRO A 118 6.08 -7.33 6.89
C PRO A 118 6.14 -8.39 5.78
N GLY A 119 5.58 -8.07 4.61
CA GLY A 119 5.54 -8.98 3.48
C GLY A 119 4.34 -9.96 3.48
N VAL A 120 3.49 -9.91 4.50
CA VAL A 120 2.26 -10.71 4.58
C VAL A 120 1.05 -9.82 4.38
N LEU A 121 0.22 -10.13 3.36
CA LEU A 121 -1.02 -9.40 3.13
C LEU A 121 -2.02 -9.73 4.23
N SER A 122 -2.09 -8.86 5.24
CA SER A 122 -2.97 -8.98 6.40
C SER A 122 -3.72 -7.67 6.65
N GLN A 123 -4.73 -7.71 7.50
CA GLN A 123 -5.48 -6.52 7.92
C GLN A 123 -4.76 -5.69 9.01
N ASP A 124 -3.53 -6.05 9.37
CA ASP A 124 -2.80 -5.46 10.49
C ASP A 124 -2.70 -3.94 10.41
N PHE A 125 -2.55 -3.38 9.19
CA PHE A 125 -2.55 -1.94 9.00
C PHE A 125 -3.79 -1.29 9.60
N PHE A 126 -4.96 -1.83 9.33
CA PHE A 126 -6.23 -1.28 9.80
C PHE A 126 -6.42 -1.49 11.30
N VAL A 127 -6.07 -2.66 11.80
CA VAL A 127 -6.14 -2.98 13.22
C VAL A 127 -5.27 -2.02 14.02
N ASN A 128 -3.99 -1.88 13.64
CA ASN A 128 -3.05 -1.01 14.37
C ASN A 128 -3.33 0.48 14.17
N LEU A 129 -3.87 0.88 13.00
CA LEU A 129 -4.25 2.26 12.72
C LEU A 129 -5.41 2.73 13.61
N THR A 130 -6.37 1.85 13.87
CA THR A 130 -7.60 2.16 14.62
C THR A 130 -7.50 1.83 16.11
N ASP A 131 -6.40 1.19 16.53
CA ASP A 131 -6.18 0.81 17.93
C ASP A 131 -5.99 2.04 18.84
N MET A 132 -6.90 2.19 19.81
CA MET A 132 -6.90 3.28 20.77
C MET A 132 -5.81 3.16 21.83
N ASN A 133 -5.11 2.04 21.90
CA ASN A 133 -3.94 1.86 22.79
C ASN A 133 -2.70 2.60 22.28
N PHE A 134 -2.74 3.09 21.05
CA PHE A 134 -1.67 3.91 20.49
C PHE A 134 -2.03 5.40 20.53
N LYS A 135 -0.99 6.22 20.54
CA LYS A 135 -1.09 7.66 20.29
C LYS A 135 -0.04 8.09 19.26
N TRP A 136 -0.40 9.09 18.49
CA TRP A 136 0.42 9.63 17.42
C TRP A 136 1.07 10.93 17.86
N ILE A 137 2.37 11.03 17.72
CA ILE A 137 3.16 12.22 18.06
C ILE A 137 3.77 12.77 16.77
N PRO A 138 3.48 14.02 16.41
CA PRO A 138 4.11 14.64 15.25
C PRO A 138 5.60 14.85 15.48
N LEU A 139 6.41 14.66 14.45
CA LEU A 139 7.85 14.92 14.43
C LEU A 139 8.15 16.13 13.53
N GLU A 140 9.34 16.71 13.72
CA GLU A 140 9.77 17.90 12.98
C GLU A 140 9.91 17.67 11.47
N ASP A 141 10.18 16.42 11.06
CA ASP A 141 10.28 16.00 9.66
C ASP A 141 8.94 15.81 8.95
N GLY A 142 7.83 16.10 9.63
CA GLY A 142 6.47 15.93 9.10
C GLY A 142 5.94 14.51 9.13
N THR A 143 6.68 13.59 9.74
CA THR A 143 6.22 12.22 10.01
C THR A 143 5.60 12.10 11.40
N TYR A 144 5.13 10.91 11.74
CA TYR A 144 4.52 10.63 13.04
C TYR A 144 5.15 9.41 13.68
N GLN A 145 5.41 9.54 14.97
CA GLN A 145 5.76 8.43 15.83
C GLN A 145 4.49 7.87 16.46
N ILE A 146 4.30 6.55 16.36
CA ILE A 146 3.19 5.84 16.98
C ILE A 146 3.73 5.12 18.21
N ILE A 147 3.26 5.53 19.38
CA ILE A 147 3.72 4.99 20.66
C ILE A 147 2.58 4.33 21.42
N SER A 148 2.92 3.30 22.18
CA SER A 148 1.98 2.67 23.12
C SER A 148 1.64 3.62 24.28
N ARG A 149 0.36 3.72 24.62
CA ARG A 149 -0.10 4.50 25.78
C ARG A 149 0.31 3.88 27.12
N GLU A 150 0.53 2.56 27.14
CA GLU A 150 0.87 1.83 28.36
C GLU A 150 2.29 2.13 28.81
N ASN A 151 3.27 2.06 27.91
CA ASN A 151 4.69 2.12 28.25
C ASN A 151 5.45 3.25 27.55
N ASN A 152 4.79 4.06 26.73
CA ASN A 152 5.36 5.13 25.91
C ASN A 152 6.49 4.68 24.96
N GLN A 153 6.56 3.38 24.64
CA GLN A 153 7.53 2.88 23.68
C GLN A 153 7.05 3.12 22.24
N GLU A 154 7.99 3.51 21.39
CA GLU A 154 7.74 3.60 19.95
C GLU A 154 7.46 2.21 19.39
N LYS A 155 6.36 2.08 18.65
CA LYS A 155 5.94 0.85 18.02
C LYS A 155 6.09 0.94 16.51
N TYR A 156 5.63 2.04 15.91
CA TYR A 156 5.65 2.26 14.48
C TYR A 156 5.97 3.71 14.14
N ARG A 157 6.28 3.94 12.88
CA ARG A 157 6.31 5.27 12.26
C ARG A 157 5.32 5.35 11.13
N ALA A 158 4.78 6.54 10.89
CA ALA A 158 3.77 6.75 9.88
C ALA A 158 3.93 8.09 9.17
N SER A 159 3.40 8.17 7.98
CA SER A 159 3.32 9.40 7.21
C SER A 159 2.03 10.16 7.52
N ARG A 160 1.95 11.37 7.01
CA ARG A 160 0.73 12.18 7.06
C ARG A 160 -0.43 11.53 6.32
N VAL A 161 -0.16 10.80 5.23
CA VAL A 161 -1.16 10.02 4.50
C VAL A 161 -1.80 8.98 5.39
N ASP A 162 -1.00 8.22 6.15
CA ASP A 162 -1.52 7.19 7.05
C ASP A 162 -2.43 7.81 8.14
N LEU A 163 -2.04 8.97 8.70
CA LEU A 163 -2.86 9.66 9.69
C LEU A 163 -4.25 10.02 9.14
N VAL A 164 -4.35 10.42 7.87
CA VAL A 164 -5.63 10.79 7.26
C VAL A 164 -6.60 9.61 7.22
N PHE A 165 -6.12 8.39 6.96
CA PHE A 165 -6.96 7.18 7.02
C PHE A 165 -7.50 6.92 8.43
N GLY A 166 -6.79 7.33 9.46
CA GLY A 166 -7.25 7.21 10.85
C GLY A 166 -8.09 8.39 11.36
N SER A 167 -8.06 9.55 10.69
CA SER A 167 -8.65 10.81 11.17
C SER A 167 -9.82 11.32 10.32
N ASN A 168 -9.83 11.07 9.01
CA ASN A 168 -10.97 11.42 8.17
C ASN A 168 -12.14 10.47 8.44
N SER A 169 -13.33 10.99 8.73
CA SER A 169 -14.48 10.17 9.16
C SER A 169 -14.88 9.09 8.17
N ILE A 170 -14.83 9.38 6.87
CA ILE A 170 -15.20 8.43 5.81
C ILE A 170 -14.12 7.35 5.67
N LEU A 171 -12.85 7.74 5.54
CA LEU A 171 -11.75 6.80 5.39
C LEU A 171 -11.57 5.93 6.63
N ARG A 172 -11.74 6.52 7.82
CA ARG A 172 -11.69 5.79 9.08
C ARG A 172 -12.79 4.72 9.16
N SER A 173 -13.99 5.00 8.69
CA SER A 173 -15.07 4.00 8.69
C SER A 173 -14.71 2.77 7.83
N TYR A 174 -14.03 2.96 6.70
CA TYR A 174 -13.50 1.83 5.91
C TYR A 174 -12.38 1.09 6.65
N CYS A 175 -11.49 1.82 7.32
CA CYS A 175 -10.43 1.19 8.11
C CYS A 175 -11.01 0.36 9.26
N GLU A 176 -11.99 0.88 9.99
CA GLU A 176 -12.69 0.15 11.05
C GLU A 176 -13.43 -1.08 10.52
N PHE A 177 -14.01 -0.99 9.32
CA PHE A 177 -14.64 -2.14 8.67
C PHE A 177 -13.63 -3.23 8.35
N TYR A 178 -12.48 -2.89 7.73
CA TYR A 178 -11.46 -3.87 7.39
C TYR A 178 -10.64 -4.34 8.60
N ALA A 179 -10.68 -3.65 9.73
CA ALA A 179 -10.05 -4.09 10.97
C ALA A 179 -10.78 -5.25 11.67
N GLN A 180 -12.04 -5.52 11.30
CA GLN A 180 -12.85 -6.57 11.89
C GLN A 180 -12.37 -7.95 11.47
N ASP A 181 -12.36 -8.91 12.40
CA ASP A 181 -11.81 -10.24 12.17
C ASP A 181 -12.53 -11.05 11.08
N ASP A 182 -13.82 -10.87 10.94
CA ASP A 182 -14.66 -11.51 9.93
C ASP A 182 -14.51 -10.91 8.53
N ASN A 183 -13.83 -9.76 8.40
CA ASN A 183 -13.57 -9.11 7.12
C ASN A 183 -12.17 -9.38 6.53
N LYS A 184 -11.41 -10.29 7.10
CA LYS A 184 -10.06 -10.66 6.59
C LYS A 184 -10.06 -11.11 5.14
N GLU A 185 -10.92 -12.05 4.81
CA GLU A 185 -11.04 -12.58 3.44
C GLU A 185 -11.55 -11.51 2.48
N LYS A 186 -12.50 -10.70 2.94
CA LYS A 186 -13.03 -9.60 2.14
C LYS A 186 -11.93 -8.57 1.85
N PHE A 187 -11.12 -8.21 2.82
CA PHE A 187 -9.99 -7.30 2.61
C PHE A 187 -9.05 -7.82 1.52
N VAL A 188 -8.61 -9.08 1.62
CA VAL A 188 -7.70 -9.67 0.62
C VAL A 188 -8.33 -9.65 -0.77
N LYS A 189 -9.60 -10.03 -0.88
CA LYS A 189 -10.32 -10.03 -2.16
C LYS A 189 -10.44 -8.62 -2.75
N ASP A 190 -10.80 -7.64 -1.93
CA ASP A 190 -10.96 -6.25 -2.35
C ASP A 190 -9.61 -5.63 -2.75
N PHE A 191 -8.54 -5.93 -2.01
CA PHE A 191 -7.17 -5.53 -2.37
C PHE A 191 -6.77 -6.08 -3.74
N VAL A 192 -6.97 -7.38 -3.96
CA VAL A 192 -6.65 -8.03 -5.24
C VAL A 192 -7.43 -7.41 -6.39
N ASN A 193 -8.73 -7.17 -6.20
CA ASN A 193 -9.58 -6.55 -7.22
C ASN A 193 -9.11 -5.13 -7.56
N ALA A 194 -8.80 -4.32 -6.54
CA ALA A 194 -8.29 -2.97 -6.72
C ALA A 194 -6.91 -2.96 -7.39
N TRP A 195 -6.03 -3.90 -7.01
CA TRP A 195 -4.73 -4.08 -7.64
C TRP A 195 -4.85 -4.44 -9.12
N VAL A 196 -5.67 -5.44 -9.45
CA VAL A 196 -5.93 -5.85 -10.85
C VAL A 196 -6.50 -4.69 -11.66
N LYS A 197 -7.41 -3.91 -11.07
CA LYS A 197 -7.97 -2.72 -11.72
C LYS A 197 -6.87 -1.73 -12.10
N VAL A 198 -5.96 -1.40 -11.17
CA VAL A 198 -4.83 -0.49 -11.43
C VAL A 198 -3.89 -1.07 -12.48
N MET A 199 -3.58 -2.37 -12.38
CA MET A 199 -2.68 -3.03 -13.34
C MET A 199 -3.27 -3.15 -14.75
N ASN A 200 -4.59 -3.10 -14.86
CA ASN A 200 -5.28 -3.13 -16.15
C ASN A 200 -5.56 -1.75 -16.73
N ASN A 201 -5.35 -0.67 -15.99
CA ASN A 201 -5.34 0.66 -16.56
C ASN A 201 -4.29 0.71 -17.67
N ASP A 202 -4.53 1.43 -18.75
CA ASP A 202 -3.67 1.52 -19.93
C ASP A 202 -3.53 0.21 -20.74
N ARG A 203 -4.31 -0.82 -20.45
CA ARG A 203 -4.35 -2.02 -21.27
C ARG A 203 -5.46 -1.93 -22.30
N TYR A 204 -5.07 -1.96 -23.58
CA TYR A 204 -6.00 -1.88 -24.72
C TYR A 204 -6.35 -3.26 -25.32
N ASP A 205 -5.72 -4.31 -24.79
CA ASP A 205 -5.88 -5.70 -25.24
C ASP A 205 -6.92 -6.49 -24.40
N LEU A 206 -7.51 -5.85 -23.39
CA LEU A 206 -8.57 -6.41 -22.57
C LEU A 206 -9.91 -6.03 -23.19
N GLN A 207 -10.55 -6.97 -23.89
CA GLN A 207 -11.93 -6.87 -24.38
C GLN A 207 -12.88 -7.70 -23.53
#